data_183a2bb01196335c462f0bbde8bea923
#
_entry.id   183a2bb01196335c462f0bbde8bea923
#
_cell.length_a   1.000
_cell.length_b   1.000
_cell.length_c   1.000
_cell.angle_alpha   90.00
_cell.angle_beta   90.00
_cell.angle_gamma   90.00
#
_symmetry.space_group_name_H-M   'P 1'
#
loop_
_entity.id
_entity.type
_entity.pdbx_description
1 polymer ?
#
loop_
_entity_poly.entity_id
_entity_poly.type
_entity_poly.pdbx_seq_one_letter_code
_entity_poly.pdbx_strand_id
1 'polypeptide(L)' 'MPKASSRPEYGNAQIKALIMDVIHDKTDRKMLYLRLVDGDTISEIAEKVGLDGKTVWRRLHKGERELFSHLPG' A
#
# COMPACT_ATOMS: atom_id res chain seq x y z
N MET A 1 4.31 17.47 8.29
CA MET A 1 3.83 17.12 8.42
C MET A 1 3.30 16.37 8.34
N PRO A 2 3.16 16.09 8.54
CA PRO A 2 2.68 15.25 8.41
C PRO A 2 1.73 14.91 8.07
N LYS A 3 1.57 14.53 7.56
CA LYS A 3 0.69 14.18 7.11
C LYS A 3 -0.01 13.48 7.79
N ALA A 4 -0.29 13.34 8.10
CA ALA A 4 -0.96 12.88 8.62
C ALA A 4 -1.29 12.34 9.30
N SER A 5 -1.22 12.23 9.49
CA SER A 5 -1.46 11.81 10.10
C SER A 5 -2.22 11.47 10.69
N SER A 6 -2.64 11.18 10.73
CA SER A 6 -3.40 10.96 11.43
C SER A 6 -4.50 10.32 11.22
N ARG A 7 -4.68 9.33 10.73
CA ARG A 7 -5.77 8.63 10.64
C ARG A 7 -5.89 7.76 11.73
N PRO A 8 -6.73 7.93 12.58
CA PRO A 8 -6.82 7.23 13.84
C PRO A 8 -7.30 5.81 13.76
N GLU A 9 -8.10 5.49 12.79
CA GLU A 9 -8.65 4.13 12.76
C GLU A 9 -7.61 3.08 12.55
N TYR A 10 -6.69 3.36 11.66
CA TYR A 10 -5.66 2.39 11.31
C TYR A 10 -4.33 3.06 11.34
N GLY A 11 -3.56 2.80 12.35
CA GLY A 11 -2.21 3.33 12.43
C GLY A 11 -1.32 2.67 11.41
N ASN A 12 -0.16 3.28 11.18
CA ASN A 12 0.79 2.75 10.22
C ASN A 12 1.23 1.34 10.56
N ALA A 13 1.40 1.06 11.84
CA ALA A 13 1.82 -0.27 12.27
C ALA A 13 0.78 -1.32 11.92
N GLN A 14 -0.50 -0.96 12.05
CA GLN A 14 -1.57 -1.88 11.70
C GLN A 14 -1.64 -2.13 10.21
N ILE A 15 -1.45 -1.09 9.42
CA ILE A 15 -1.44 -1.22 7.97
C ILE A 15 -0.29 -2.12 7.54
N LYS A 16 0.89 -1.90 8.11
CA LYS A 16 2.04 -2.72 7.78
C LYS A 16 1.82 -4.18 8.13
N ALA A 17 1.27 -4.42 9.30
CA ALA A 17 1.02 -5.78 9.73
C ALA A 17 0.02 -6.46 8.81
N LEU A 18 -1.01 -5.74 8.40
CA LEU A 18 -2.00 -6.29 7.51
C LEU A 18 -1.39 -6.63 6.15
N ILE A 19 -0.55 -5.75 5.63
CA ILE A 19 0.12 -5.99 4.36
C ILE A 19 0.94 -7.27 4.45
N MET A 20 1.71 -7.41 5.53
CA MET A 20 2.55 -8.59 5.70
C MET A 20 1.73 -9.86 5.82
N ASP A 21 0.54 -9.76 6.39
CA ASP A 21 -0.32 -10.91 6.63
C ASP A 21 -1.07 -11.34 5.37
N VAL A 22 -1.55 -10.39 4.61
CA VAL A 22 -2.45 -10.65 3.47
C VAL A 22 -1.71 -10.79 2.15
N ILE A 23 -0.70 -9.95 1.95
CA ILE A 23 0.00 -9.88 0.67
C ILE A 23 1.31 -10.66 0.75
N HIS A 24 1.48 -11.61 -0.14
CA HIS A 24 2.64 -12.48 -0.08
C HIS A 24 3.79 -12.05 -0.98
N ASP A 25 3.49 -11.37 -2.07
CA ASP A 25 4.53 -10.93 -3.00
C ASP A 25 5.29 -9.75 -2.42
N LYS A 26 6.62 -9.85 -2.44
CA LYS A 26 7.48 -8.81 -1.86
C LYS A 26 7.30 -7.46 -2.54
N THR A 27 7.22 -7.47 -3.85
CA THR A 27 7.07 -6.23 -4.60
C THR A 27 5.73 -5.59 -4.31
N ASP A 28 4.69 -6.40 -4.25
CA ASP A 28 3.36 -5.89 -3.92
C ASP A 28 3.33 -5.30 -2.52
N ARG A 29 3.99 -5.95 -1.56
CA ARG A 29 4.08 -5.44 -0.20
C ARG A 29 4.74 -4.07 -0.20
N LYS A 30 5.84 -3.93 -0.93
CA LYS A 30 6.56 -2.68 -0.99
C LYS A 30 5.69 -1.59 -1.61
N MET A 31 5.01 -1.90 -2.70
CA MET A 31 4.17 -0.93 -3.37
C MET A 31 3.03 -0.47 -2.47
N LEU A 32 2.39 -1.40 -1.78
CA LEU A 32 1.31 -1.06 -0.88
C LEU A 32 1.80 -0.22 0.30
N TYR A 33 2.96 -0.55 0.82
CA TYR A 33 3.54 0.23 1.89
C TYR A 33 3.80 1.67 1.42
N LEU A 34 4.42 1.81 0.25
CA LEU A 34 4.72 3.14 -0.28
C LEU A 34 3.43 3.94 -0.51
N ARG A 35 2.40 3.25 -0.95
CA ARG A 35 1.13 3.92 -1.24
C ARG A 35 0.36 4.29 0.02
N LEU A 36 0.21 3.34 0.92
CA LEU A 36 -0.67 3.51 2.06
C LEU A 36 -0.01 4.15 3.27
N VAL A 37 1.28 3.93 3.43
CA VAL A 37 2.00 4.49 4.58
C VAL A 37 2.72 5.78 4.19
N ASP A 38 3.49 5.75 3.11
CA ASP A 38 4.27 6.90 2.69
C ASP A 38 3.49 7.90 1.85
N GLY A 39 2.38 7.47 1.28
CA GLY A 39 1.57 8.37 0.47
C GLY A 39 2.13 8.67 -0.91
N ASP A 40 2.95 7.78 -1.44
CA ASP A 40 3.56 7.98 -2.75
C ASP A 40 2.53 7.94 -3.87
N THR A 41 2.80 8.69 -4.93
CA THR A 41 1.97 8.62 -6.13
C THR A 41 2.34 7.38 -6.93
N ILE A 42 1.50 7.03 -7.88
CA ILE A 42 1.76 5.91 -8.78
C ILE A 42 3.11 6.10 -9.49
N SER A 43 3.36 7.32 -9.92
CA SER A 43 4.59 7.65 -10.62
C SER A 43 5.82 7.41 -9.75
N GLU A 44 5.73 7.85 -8.50
CA GLU A 44 6.83 7.67 -7.56
C GLU A 44 7.09 6.20 -7.27
N ILE A 45 6.01 5.46 -7.09
CA ILE A 45 6.13 4.03 -6.81
C ILE A 45 6.73 3.30 -8.01
N ALA A 46 6.25 3.63 -9.20
CA ALA A 46 6.76 3.00 -10.42
C ALA A 46 8.26 3.18 -10.54
N GLU A 47 8.72 4.37 -10.23
CA GLU A 47 10.14 4.68 -10.28
C GLU A 47 10.92 3.86 -9.27
N LYS A 48 10.40 3.76 -8.07
CA LYS A 48 11.09 3.06 -7.00
C LYS A 48 11.15 1.55 -7.19
N VAL A 49 10.12 0.97 -7.78
CA VAL A 49 10.10 -0.49 -7.96
C VAL A 49 10.52 -0.93 -9.37
N GLY A 50 10.72 0.02 -10.28
CA GLY A 50 11.18 -0.32 -11.61
C GLY A 50 10.13 -0.94 -12.51
N LEU A 51 8.88 -0.63 -12.28
CA LEU A 51 7.77 -1.10 -13.11
C LEU A 51 7.09 0.09 -13.78
N ASP A 52 6.34 -0.18 -14.84
CA ASP A 52 5.62 0.91 -15.48
C ASP A 52 4.38 1.27 -14.68
N GLY A 53 3.87 2.48 -14.89
CA GLY A 53 2.77 2.98 -14.09
C GLY A 53 1.50 2.16 -14.21
N LYS A 54 1.24 1.64 -15.39
CA LYS A 54 0.05 0.84 -15.61
C LYS A 54 0.08 -0.45 -14.79
N THR A 55 1.23 -1.09 -14.77
CA THR A 55 1.40 -2.31 -13.99
C THR A 55 1.28 -2.00 -12.50
N VAL A 56 1.89 -0.91 -12.05
CA VAL A 56 1.80 -0.49 -10.65
C VAL A 56 0.35 -0.23 -10.27
N TRP A 57 -0.36 0.51 -11.11
CA TRP A 57 -1.75 0.84 -10.84
C TRP A 57 -2.58 -0.43 -10.67
N ARG A 58 -2.42 -1.36 -11.58
CA ARG A 58 -3.20 -2.59 -11.58
C ARG A 58 -2.91 -3.43 -10.35
N ARG A 59 -1.63 -3.59 -10.02
CA ARG A 59 -1.24 -4.40 -8.89
C ARG A 59 -1.62 -3.74 -7.57
N LEU A 60 -1.53 -2.42 -7.49
CA LEU A 60 -1.96 -1.70 -6.30
C LEU A 60 -3.45 -1.86 -6.05
N HIS A 61 -4.24 -1.71 -7.10
CA HIS A 61 -5.67 -1.86 -6.96
C HIS A 61 -6.06 -3.26 -6.50
N LYS A 62 -5.40 -4.26 -7.05
CA LYS A 62 -5.67 -5.62 -6.65
C LYS A 62 -5.30 -5.83 -5.18
N GLY A 63 -4.13 -5.35 -4.79
CA GLY A 63 -3.68 -5.48 -3.42
C GLY A 63 -4.57 -4.75 -2.44
N GLU A 64 -4.98 -3.55 -2.81
CA GLU A 64 -5.87 -2.76 -1.94
C GLU A 64 -7.20 -3.48 -1.74
N ARG A 65 -7.72 -4.06 -2.80
CA ARG A 65 -8.95 -4.82 -2.68
C ARG A 65 -8.81 -5.97 -1.70
N GLU A 66 -7.70 -6.68 -1.78
CA GLU A 66 -7.45 -7.79 -0.87
C GLU A 66 -7.31 -7.31 0.56
N LEU A 67 -6.59 -6.22 0.76
CA LEU A 67 -6.42 -5.68 2.10
C LEU A 67 -7.74 -5.25 2.70
N PHE A 68 -8.51 -4.50 1.93
CA PHE A 68 -9.75 -3.95 2.47
C PHE A 68 -10.80 -5.02 2.73
N SER A 69 -10.73 -6.12 2.03
CA SER A 69 -11.66 -7.21 2.28
C SER A 69 -11.36 -7.91 3.60
N HIS A 70 -10.17 -7.68 4.18
CA HIS A 70 -9.81 -8.25 5.47
C HIS A 70 -10.03 -7.29 6.62
N LEU A 71 -10.45 -6.06 6.33
CA LEU A 71 -10.71 -5.12 7.39
C LEU A 71 -12.10 -5.33 7.97
N PRO A 72 -12.25 -5.16 9.27
CA PRO A 72 -13.57 -5.30 9.87
C PRO A 72 -14.50 -4.18 9.44
N GLY A 73 -15.69 -4.51 9.31
CA GLY A 73 -16.71 -3.55 9.09
C GLY A 73 -16.89 -3.00 7.77
#